data_e5cb628c500b67cf54b23a46a163a1c0
#
_entry.id   e5cb628c500b67cf54b23a46a163a1c0
#
_cell.length_a   1.000
_cell.length_b   1.000
_cell.length_c   1.000
_cell.angle_alpha   90.00
_cell.angle_beta   90.00
_cell.angle_gamma   90.00
#
_symmetry.space_group_name_H-M   'P 1'
#
loop_
_entity.id
_entity.type
_entity.pdbx_description
1 polymer ?
#
loop_
_entity_poly.entity_id
_entity_poly.type
_entity_poly.pdbx_seq_one_letter_code
_entity_poly.pdbx_strand_id
1 'polypeptide(L)'
;MKYISFVILHYKDIQVTDTCVQSILAMEQQERIRIVVVDNDIQKSEEERNKLLQKYQDNFRIKVLQIKENGGFSYANNQGYLYAKEHFGAGYILVLNNDIRFIQKDFISILESSYQNNPCHILGPDVIRQGTKEHQNPMATRLRTKEEARYTIKMNRLALRFYPVMYPIVYNMLRKAEKDKVANQEQQIRLSSQIQKDIVPFGACLIFTPLFVEKEQKAFDPETQFFYEEYILALRCQREGYKVVYDPAMTVYHESGAATKKSYGTEKKRIRFMLEKTAEACEVYLRALEDED
;
A
#
# COMPACT_ATOMS: atom_id res chain seq x y z
N MET A 1 11.42 25.05 4.09
CA MET A 1 10.34 24.18 4.60
C MET A 1 10.18 23.05 3.59
N LYS A 2 10.34 21.77 3.98
CA LYS A 2 10.18 20.64 3.04
C LYS A 2 8.69 20.34 2.86
N TYR A 3 8.27 20.03 1.65
CA TYR A 3 6.89 19.59 1.35
C TYR A 3 6.65 18.15 1.83
N ILE A 4 5.38 17.84 2.07
CA ILE A 4 4.87 16.51 2.37
C ILE A 4 3.99 16.12 1.18
N SER A 5 4.40 15.08 0.46
CA SER A 5 3.73 14.66 -0.76
C SER A 5 2.96 13.38 -0.53
N PHE A 6 1.72 13.37 -1.02
CA PHE A 6 0.81 12.23 -1.00
C PHE A 6 0.69 11.67 -2.42
N VAL A 7 1.13 10.44 -2.63
CA VAL A 7 1.04 9.72 -3.90
C VAL A 7 -0.14 8.77 -3.80
N ILE A 8 -1.19 9.03 -4.56
CA ILE A 8 -2.45 8.30 -4.54
C ILE A 8 -2.56 7.47 -5.82
N LEU A 9 -2.64 6.17 -5.70
CA LEU A 9 -2.85 5.29 -6.84
C LEU A 9 -4.33 5.25 -7.22
N HIS A 10 -4.71 5.97 -8.27
CA HIS A 10 -6.07 5.97 -8.79
C HIS A 10 -6.36 4.75 -9.65
N TYR A 11 -7.48 4.09 -9.36
CA TYR A 11 -8.02 3.02 -10.18
C TYR A 11 -9.56 3.06 -10.18
N LYS A 12 -10.17 3.14 -11.35
CA LYS A 12 -11.62 3.08 -11.65
C LYS A 12 -12.51 4.18 -11.09
N ASP A 13 -12.54 4.41 -9.80
CA ASP A 13 -13.57 5.23 -9.15
C ASP A 13 -13.02 6.61 -8.74
N ILE A 14 -13.40 7.64 -9.52
CA ILE A 14 -12.98 9.02 -9.28
C ILE A 14 -13.53 9.54 -7.93
N GLN A 15 -14.74 9.12 -7.54
CA GLN A 15 -15.35 9.59 -6.30
C GLN A 15 -14.60 9.07 -5.06
N VAL A 16 -14.14 7.82 -5.10
CA VAL A 16 -13.31 7.24 -4.03
C VAL A 16 -12.00 8.02 -3.92
N THR A 17 -11.33 8.27 -5.06
CA THR A 17 -10.09 9.06 -5.09
C THR A 17 -10.32 10.48 -4.59
N ASP A 18 -11.43 11.12 -4.99
CA ASP A 18 -11.75 12.47 -4.54
C ASP A 18 -11.96 12.54 -3.03
N THR A 19 -12.63 11.55 -2.45
CA THR A 19 -12.81 11.49 -1.01
C THR A 19 -11.48 11.37 -0.25
N CYS A 20 -10.54 10.58 -0.78
CA CYS A 20 -9.17 10.51 -0.26
C CYS A 20 -8.48 11.91 -0.34
N VAL A 21 -8.49 12.53 -1.53
CA VAL A 21 -7.92 13.85 -1.76
C VAL A 21 -8.50 14.90 -0.81
N GLN A 22 -9.83 14.96 -0.65
CA GLN A 22 -10.48 15.91 0.24
C GLN A 22 -10.09 15.69 1.71
N SER A 23 -9.93 14.44 2.14
CA SER A 23 -9.47 14.13 3.51
C SER A 23 -8.06 14.64 3.78
N ILE A 24 -7.18 14.61 2.77
CA ILE A 24 -5.82 15.17 2.85
C ILE A 24 -5.85 16.70 2.87
N LEU A 25 -6.65 17.31 2.00
CA LEU A 25 -6.78 18.76 1.93
C LEU A 25 -7.46 19.38 3.17
N ALA A 26 -8.14 18.58 3.98
CA ALA A 26 -8.75 19.00 5.24
C ALA A 26 -7.79 19.02 6.43
N MET A 27 -6.53 18.54 6.27
CA MET A 27 -5.51 18.60 7.31
C MET A 27 -5.04 20.04 7.56
N GLU A 28 -4.43 20.26 8.71
CA GLU A 28 -3.68 21.48 9.01
C GLU A 28 -2.39 21.56 8.17
N GLN A 29 -1.75 22.73 8.14
CA GLN A 29 -0.51 22.99 7.38
C GLN A 29 -0.65 22.72 5.86
N GLN A 30 -1.79 23.07 5.29
CA GLN A 30 -2.15 22.80 3.89
C GLN A 30 -1.14 23.37 2.87
N GLU A 31 -0.44 24.44 3.20
CA GLU A 31 0.58 25.06 2.36
C GLU A 31 1.76 24.14 2.07
N ARG A 32 2.00 23.16 2.95
CA ARG A 32 3.05 22.14 2.84
C ARG A 32 2.61 20.91 2.05
N ILE A 33 1.31 20.72 1.82
CA ILE A 33 0.75 19.55 1.17
C ILE A 33 0.92 19.64 -0.35
N ARG A 34 1.38 18.53 -0.94
CA ARG A 34 1.38 18.27 -2.38
C ARG A 34 0.78 16.89 -2.63
N ILE A 35 0.03 16.75 -3.69
CA ILE A 35 -0.66 15.50 -4.04
C ILE A 35 -0.32 15.11 -5.47
N VAL A 36 0.07 13.87 -5.66
CA VAL A 36 0.23 13.23 -6.97
C VAL A 36 -0.82 12.14 -7.09
N VAL A 37 -1.79 12.32 -7.98
CA VAL A 37 -2.75 11.27 -8.32
C VAL A 37 -2.23 10.52 -9.53
N VAL A 38 -1.87 9.26 -9.37
CA VAL A 38 -1.36 8.41 -10.44
C VAL A 38 -2.53 7.63 -11.05
N ASP A 39 -2.91 7.99 -12.28
CA ASP A 39 -3.97 7.31 -13.02
C ASP A 39 -3.44 6.03 -13.68
N ASN A 40 -3.72 4.90 -13.04
CA ASN A 40 -3.32 3.55 -13.48
C ASN A 40 -4.45 2.82 -14.25
N ASP A 41 -5.55 3.49 -14.62
CA ASP A 41 -6.67 2.87 -15.31
C ASP A 41 -6.57 3.04 -16.84
N ILE A 42 -5.58 2.38 -17.42
CA ILE A 42 -5.31 2.43 -18.87
C ILE A 42 -6.41 1.78 -19.74
N GLN A 43 -7.37 1.06 -19.14
CA GLN A 43 -8.46 0.42 -19.87
C GLN A 43 -9.61 1.39 -20.16
N LYS A 44 -9.65 2.53 -19.48
CA LYS A 44 -10.61 3.59 -19.74
C LYS A 44 -10.29 4.36 -21.03
N SER A 45 -11.33 4.90 -21.64
CA SER A 45 -11.19 5.83 -22.76
C SER A 45 -10.40 7.08 -22.34
N GLU A 46 -9.79 7.74 -23.31
CA GLU A 46 -9.09 9.00 -23.08
C GLU A 46 -10.03 10.07 -22.48
N GLU A 47 -11.28 10.11 -22.93
CA GLU A 47 -12.31 11.02 -22.39
C GLU A 47 -12.55 10.77 -20.89
N GLU A 48 -12.67 9.50 -20.46
CA GLU A 48 -12.87 9.17 -19.05
C GLU A 48 -11.66 9.50 -18.20
N ARG A 49 -10.45 9.28 -18.72
CA ARG A 49 -9.21 9.65 -18.03
C ARG A 49 -9.04 11.16 -17.92
N ASN A 50 -9.45 11.90 -18.93
CA ASN A 50 -9.42 13.36 -18.92
C ASN A 50 -10.36 13.98 -17.87
N LYS A 51 -11.43 13.31 -17.45
CA LYS A 51 -12.29 13.77 -16.33
C LYS A 51 -11.50 13.91 -15.03
N LEU A 52 -10.55 13.03 -14.77
CA LEU A 52 -9.69 13.11 -13.59
C LEU A 52 -8.72 14.31 -13.69
N LEU A 53 -8.15 14.56 -14.88
CA LEU A 53 -7.33 15.74 -15.14
C LEU A 53 -8.12 17.04 -14.93
N GLN A 54 -9.28 17.15 -15.56
CA GLN A 54 -10.14 18.34 -15.49
C GLN A 54 -10.57 18.63 -14.06
N LYS A 55 -10.85 17.59 -13.26
CA LYS A 55 -11.28 17.77 -11.87
C LYS A 55 -10.25 18.50 -11.01
N TYR A 56 -8.97 18.33 -11.26
CA TYR A 56 -7.89 18.89 -10.44
C TYR A 56 -7.02 19.92 -11.13
N GLN A 57 -7.29 20.29 -12.39
CA GLN A 57 -6.43 21.15 -13.22
C GLN A 57 -6.16 22.52 -12.58
N ASP A 58 -7.13 23.09 -11.85
CA ASP A 58 -7.03 24.42 -11.24
C ASP A 58 -6.42 24.40 -9.83
N ASN A 59 -6.06 23.23 -9.31
CA ASN A 59 -5.48 23.11 -7.98
C ASN A 59 -3.97 22.88 -8.07
N PHE A 60 -3.19 23.94 -7.89
CA PHE A 60 -1.71 23.91 -7.99
C PHE A 60 -1.03 22.93 -7.02
N ARG A 61 -1.72 22.44 -6.00
CA ARG A 61 -1.22 21.44 -5.05
C ARG A 61 -1.35 20.02 -5.56
N ILE A 62 -2.15 19.79 -6.63
CA ILE A 62 -2.49 18.46 -7.13
C ILE A 62 -1.96 18.30 -8.55
N LYS A 63 -1.20 17.24 -8.75
CA LYS A 63 -0.77 16.77 -10.07
C LYS A 63 -1.41 15.44 -10.39
N VAL A 64 -2.03 15.32 -11.55
CA VAL A 64 -2.47 14.03 -12.09
C VAL A 64 -1.42 13.53 -13.07
N LEU A 65 -0.96 12.30 -12.89
CA LEU A 65 -0.05 11.60 -13.80
C LEU A 65 -0.81 10.47 -14.47
N GLN A 66 -1.01 10.57 -15.77
CA GLN A 66 -1.57 9.48 -16.58
C GLN A 66 -0.46 8.59 -17.07
N ILE A 67 -0.34 7.37 -16.51
CA ILE A 67 0.65 6.41 -16.98
C ILE A 67 0.17 5.74 -18.27
N LYS A 68 1.14 5.37 -19.14
CA LYS A 68 0.86 4.84 -20.47
C LYS A 68 0.70 3.33 -20.51
N GLU A 69 1.25 2.62 -19.52
CA GLU A 69 1.24 1.17 -19.45
C GLU A 69 0.91 0.71 -18.03
N ASN A 70 0.19 -0.40 -17.90
CA ASN A 70 -0.12 -0.98 -16.60
C ASN A 70 1.02 -1.91 -16.14
N GLY A 71 2.02 -1.32 -15.52
CA GLY A 71 3.11 -2.05 -14.87
C GLY A 71 2.77 -2.58 -13.45
N GLY A 72 1.50 -2.49 -13.03
CA GLY A 72 1.06 -2.92 -11.70
C GLY A 72 1.22 -1.86 -10.61
N PHE A 73 1.03 -2.31 -9.36
CA PHE A 73 1.04 -1.45 -8.18
C PHE A 73 2.40 -0.76 -7.97
N SER A 74 3.49 -1.53 -7.95
CA SER A 74 4.84 -1.02 -7.70
C SER A 74 5.30 -0.02 -8.74
N TYR A 75 5.09 -0.34 -10.02
CA TYR A 75 5.45 0.56 -11.13
C TYR A 75 4.74 1.90 -11.05
N ALA A 76 3.41 1.87 -10.92
CA ALA A 76 2.61 3.09 -10.89
C ALA A 76 2.94 3.99 -9.68
N ASN A 77 3.08 3.40 -8.50
CA ASN A 77 3.48 4.14 -7.30
C ASN A 77 4.90 4.73 -7.42
N ASN A 78 5.83 4.03 -8.07
CA ASN A 78 7.17 4.56 -8.31
C ASN A 78 7.15 5.79 -9.23
N GLN A 79 6.26 5.85 -10.24
CA GLN A 79 6.11 7.06 -11.07
C GLN A 79 5.66 8.27 -10.23
N GLY A 80 4.69 8.06 -9.34
CA GLY A 80 4.22 9.11 -8.43
C GLY A 80 5.28 9.52 -7.41
N TYR A 81 5.99 8.55 -6.84
CA TYR A 81 7.07 8.77 -5.89
C TYR A 81 8.20 9.61 -6.51
N LEU A 82 8.66 9.22 -7.70
CA LEU A 82 9.72 9.93 -8.43
C LEU A 82 9.30 11.37 -8.76
N TYR A 83 8.07 11.55 -9.25
CA TYR A 83 7.53 12.86 -9.52
C TYR A 83 7.52 13.74 -8.26
N ALA A 84 7.03 13.22 -7.14
CA ALA A 84 6.99 13.94 -5.86
C ALA A 84 8.39 14.35 -5.38
N LYS A 85 9.36 13.45 -5.53
CA LYS A 85 10.76 13.70 -5.16
C LYS A 85 11.37 14.80 -6.02
N GLU A 86 11.24 14.72 -7.34
CA GLU A 86 11.95 15.59 -8.29
C GLU A 86 11.30 16.97 -8.44
N HIS A 87 9.95 17.02 -8.47
CA HIS A 87 9.23 18.25 -8.81
C HIS A 87 8.73 19.02 -7.59
N PHE A 88 8.45 18.33 -6.47
CA PHE A 88 8.00 18.99 -5.26
C PHE A 88 9.10 19.16 -4.20
N GLY A 89 10.27 18.55 -4.38
CA GLY A 89 11.32 18.58 -3.39
C GLY A 89 10.85 18.04 -2.03
N ALA A 90 10.07 16.96 -2.07
CA ALA A 90 9.40 16.40 -0.92
C ALA A 90 10.38 15.93 0.15
N GLY A 91 10.11 16.29 1.42
CA GLY A 91 10.82 15.71 2.56
C GLY A 91 10.24 14.37 2.97
N TYR A 92 8.90 14.27 2.98
CA TYR A 92 8.16 13.04 3.21
C TYR A 92 7.33 12.69 1.98
N ILE A 93 7.30 11.43 1.60
CA ILE A 93 6.44 10.93 0.53
C ILE A 93 5.57 9.82 1.10
N LEU A 94 4.25 10.05 1.13
CA LEU A 94 3.26 9.06 1.53
C LEU A 94 2.72 8.38 0.28
N VAL A 95 2.87 7.08 0.18
CA VAL A 95 2.26 6.28 -0.89
C VAL A 95 1.04 5.57 -0.33
N LEU A 96 -0.10 5.76 -0.96
CA LEU A 96 -1.38 5.28 -0.44
C LEU A 96 -2.37 4.84 -1.52
N ASN A 97 -3.24 3.92 -1.14
CA ASN A 97 -4.40 3.56 -1.92
C ASN A 97 -5.41 4.71 -1.98
N ASN A 98 -6.20 4.77 -3.04
CA ASN A 98 -7.21 5.82 -3.18
C ASN A 98 -8.42 5.70 -2.24
N ASP A 99 -8.54 4.59 -1.51
CA ASP A 99 -9.60 4.35 -0.53
C ASP A 99 -9.12 4.54 0.94
N ILE A 100 -8.02 5.27 1.12
CA ILE A 100 -7.55 5.74 2.44
C ILE A 100 -8.24 7.05 2.80
N ARG A 101 -8.58 7.21 4.08
CA ARG A 101 -9.14 8.44 4.66
C ARG A 101 -8.36 8.87 5.88
N PHE A 102 -7.97 10.13 5.89
CA PHE A 102 -7.35 10.79 7.03
C PHE A 102 -8.43 11.49 7.86
N ILE A 103 -8.45 11.26 9.16
CA ILE A 103 -9.39 11.89 10.09
C ILE A 103 -8.71 12.83 11.08
N GLN A 104 -7.41 12.62 11.33
CA GLN A 104 -6.60 13.47 12.18
C GLN A 104 -6.23 14.75 11.41
N LYS A 105 -6.72 15.90 11.84
CA LYS A 105 -6.38 17.19 11.20
C LYS A 105 -4.92 17.56 11.41
N ASP A 106 -4.36 17.21 12.55
CA ASP A 106 -2.99 17.41 12.99
C ASP A 106 -2.03 16.30 12.56
N PHE A 107 -2.43 15.45 11.60
CA PHE A 107 -1.66 14.28 11.12
C PHE A 107 -0.21 14.63 10.79
N ILE A 108 0.04 15.78 10.16
CA ILE A 108 1.39 16.25 9.80
C ILE A 108 2.25 16.49 11.05
N SER A 109 1.68 17.12 12.08
CA SER A 109 2.39 17.37 13.34
C SER A 109 2.70 16.07 14.08
N ILE A 110 1.78 15.10 14.06
CA ILE A 110 1.98 13.77 14.63
C ILE A 110 3.08 13.02 13.87
N LEU A 111 3.05 13.05 12.54
CA LEU A 111 4.08 12.45 11.69
C LEU A 111 5.47 12.97 12.01
N GLU A 112 5.64 14.29 12.11
CA GLU A 112 6.93 14.90 12.40
C GLU A 112 7.41 14.57 13.83
N SER A 113 6.50 14.58 14.80
CA SER A 113 6.81 14.16 16.17
C SER A 113 7.21 12.69 16.26
N SER A 114 6.48 11.80 15.57
CA SER A 114 6.80 10.38 15.48
C SER A 114 8.20 10.14 14.89
N TYR A 115 8.50 10.82 13.78
CA TYR A 115 9.82 10.73 13.16
C TYR A 115 10.94 11.30 14.04
N GLN A 116 10.72 12.42 14.73
CA GLN A 116 11.70 13.00 15.64
C GLN A 116 12.01 12.06 16.82
N ASN A 117 10.98 11.42 17.36
CA ASN A 117 11.13 10.49 18.48
C ASN A 117 11.74 9.14 18.06
N ASN A 118 11.46 8.69 16.84
CA ASN A 118 11.94 7.42 16.29
C ASN A 118 12.43 7.61 14.84
N PRO A 119 13.65 8.17 14.65
CA PRO A 119 14.21 8.35 13.31
C PRO A 119 14.32 7.01 12.57
N CYS A 120 13.65 6.92 11.42
CA CYS A 120 13.53 5.70 10.62
C CYS A 120 13.42 6.04 9.13
N HIS A 121 13.51 5.04 8.27
CA HIS A 121 13.43 5.20 6.82
C HIS A 121 11.97 5.08 6.34
N ILE A 122 11.20 4.19 6.96
CA ILE A 122 9.77 3.99 6.66
C ILE A 122 8.96 4.05 7.95
N LEU A 123 7.88 4.84 7.93
CA LEU A 123 6.86 4.87 8.97
C LEU A 123 5.57 4.23 8.44
N GLY A 124 4.94 3.39 9.26
CA GLY A 124 3.62 2.82 9.00
C GLY A 124 2.62 3.37 10.01
N PRO A 125 1.55 4.05 9.59
CA PRO A 125 0.46 4.44 10.49
C PRO A 125 -0.39 3.24 10.88
N ASP A 126 -1.22 3.37 11.90
CA ASP A 126 -2.29 2.43 12.15
C ASP A 126 -3.36 2.55 11.05
N VAL A 127 -3.54 1.46 10.30
CA VAL A 127 -4.52 1.37 9.22
C VAL A 127 -5.71 0.57 9.70
N ILE A 128 -6.81 1.23 9.97
CA ILE A 128 -8.03 0.61 10.48
C ILE A 128 -9.00 0.37 9.34
N ARG A 129 -9.48 -0.87 9.16
CA ARG A 129 -10.53 -1.17 8.19
C ARG A 129 -11.84 -0.49 8.60
N GLN A 130 -12.37 0.34 7.72
CA GLN A 130 -13.61 1.08 7.98
C GLN A 130 -14.79 0.12 8.24
N GLY A 131 -15.60 0.48 9.27
CA GLY A 131 -16.75 -0.33 9.70
C GLY A 131 -16.38 -1.57 10.52
N THR A 132 -15.11 -1.76 10.82
CA THR A 132 -14.62 -2.83 11.71
C THR A 132 -13.64 -2.26 12.72
N LYS A 133 -13.13 -3.11 13.61
CA LYS A 133 -12.00 -2.77 14.50
C LYS A 133 -10.71 -3.49 14.06
N GLU A 134 -10.61 -3.92 12.80
CA GLU A 134 -9.43 -4.62 12.29
C GLU A 134 -8.30 -3.63 12.03
N HIS A 135 -7.20 -3.80 12.74
CA HIS A 135 -5.93 -3.13 12.51
C HIS A 135 -5.16 -3.91 11.44
N GLN A 136 -4.85 -3.30 10.31
CA GLN A 136 -4.23 -3.95 9.16
C GLN A 136 -2.71 -3.79 9.12
N ASN A 137 -2.17 -2.85 9.87
CA ASN A 137 -0.75 -2.60 10.03
C ASN A 137 -0.31 -2.91 11.46
N PRO A 138 0.81 -3.59 11.68
CA PRO A 138 1.70 -4.19 10.68
C PRO A 138 1.07 -5.40 9.98
N MET A 139 1.45 -5.64 8.72
CA MET A 139 1.00 -6.81 7.96
C MET A 139 1.61 -8.10 8.51
N ALA A 140 2.86 -8.05 8.94
CA ALA A 140 3.56 -9.12 9.62
C ALA A 140 4.66 -8.57 10.53
N THR A 141 5.03 -9.35 11.55
CA THR A 141 6.09 -8.99 12.51
C THR A 141 7.47 -9.52 12.08
N ARG A 142 7.56 -10.30 11.01
CA ARG A 142 8.79 -10.84 10.45
C ARG A 142 8.66 -11.13 8.96
N LEU A 143 9.78 -11.24 8.30
CA LEU A 143 9.86 -11.76 6.94
C LEU A 143 9.48 -13.25 6.87
N ARG A 144 9.01 -13.69 5.72
CA ARG A 144 8.79 -15.11 5.42
C ARG A 144 10.12 -15.77 5.07
N THR A 145 10.28 -17.03 5.48
CA THR A 145 11.45 -17.82 5.13
C THR A 145 11.38 -18.35 3.70
N LYS A 146 12.52 -18.83 3.17
CA LYS A 146 12.59 -19.51 1.85
C LYS A 146 11.63 -20.70 1.78
N GLU A 147 11.50 -21.48 2.86
CA GLU A 147 10.61 -22.63 2.95
C GLU A 147 9.14 -22.22 2.90
N GLU A 148 8.76 -21.16 3.64
CA GLU A 148 7.41 -20.62 3.63
C GLU A 148 7.03 -20.07 2.23
N ALA A 149 7.97 -19.41 1.56
CA ALA A 149 7.79 -18.94 0.20
C ALA A 149 7.59 -20.10 -0.79
N ARG A 150 8.47 -21.10 -0.77
CA ARG A 150 8.36 -22.32 -1.60
C ARG A 150 7.04 -23.05 -1.36
N TYR A 151 6.64 -23.18 -0.10
CA TYR A 151 5.35 -23.78 0.26
C TYR A 151 4.17 -23.00 -0.33
N THR A 152 4.18 -21.67 -0.20
CA THR A 152 3.12 -20.78 -0.75
C THR A 152 3.01 -20.94 -2.26
N ILE A 153 4.12 -20.91 -2.98
CA ILE A 153 4.15 -21.09 -4.44
C ILE A 153 3.56 -22.46 -4.81
N LYS A 154 4.05 -23.54 -4.17
CA LYS A 154 3.60 -24.91 -4.43
C LYS A 154 2.09 -25.05 -4.22
N MET A 155 1.57 -24.56 -3.10
CA MET A 155 0.14 -24.70 -2.76
C MET A 155 -0.75 -23.87 -3.69
N ASN A 156 -0.37 -22.66 -4.03
CA ASN A 156 -1.14 -21.83 -4.95
C ASN A 156 -1.14 -22.43 -6.37
N ARG A 157 -0.01 -22.91 -6.87
CA ARG A 157 0.07 -23.58 -8.17
C ARG A 157 -0.75 -24.86 -8.22
N LEU A 158 -0.73 -25.66 -7.14
CA LEU A 158 -1.56 -26.87 -7.02
C LEU A 158 -3.05 -26.52 -7.03
N ALA A 159 -3.45 -25.51 -6.26
CA ALA A 159 -4.83 -25.02 -6.22
C ALA A 159 -5.30 -24.52 -7.59
N LEU A 160 -4.44 -23.82 -8.34
CA LEU A 160 -4.71 -23.36 -9.70
C LEU A 160 -4.86 -24.52 -10.69
N ARG A 161 -3.97 -25.53 -10.63
CA ARG A 161 -4.01 -26.71 -11.51
C ARG A 161 -5.33 -27.50 -11.38
N PHE A 162 -5.84 -27.61 -10.17
CA PHE A 162 -7.08 -28.33 -9.87
C PHE A 162 -8.20 -27.38 -9.46
N TYR A 163 -8.22 -26.16 -10.00
CA TYR A 163 -9.06 -25.06 -9.53
C TYR A 163 -10.55 -25.39 -9.39
N PRO A 164 -11.20 -26.11 -10.35
CA PRO A 164 -12.62 -26.43 -10.22
C PRO A 164 -12.96 -27.20 -8.93
N VAL A 165 -12.08 -28.11 -8.50
CA VAL A 165 -12.22 -28.92 -7.29
C VAL A 165 -11.71 -28.19 -6.05
N MET A 166 -10.63 -27.44 -6.18
CA MET A 166 -9.97 -26.75 -5.06
C MET A 166 -10.69 -25.45 -4.65
N TYR A 167 -11.46 -24.84 -5.55
CA TYR A 167 -12.15 -23.57 -5.26
C TYR A 167 -12.98 -23.59 -3.96
N PRO A 168 -13.89 -24.56 -3.71
CA PRO A 168 -14.67 -24.56 -2.48
C PRO A 168 -13.81 -24.73 -1.23
N ILE A 169 -12.71 -25.47 -1.32
CA ILE A 169 -11.75 -25.66 -0.20
C ILE A 169 -11.06 -24.33 0.10
N VAL A 170 -10.46 -23.71 -0.91
CA VAL A 170 -9.78 -22.40 -0.76
C VAL A 170 -10.75 -21.33 -0.27
N TYR A 171 -11.97 -21.27 -0.83
CA TYR A 171 -12.99 -20.34 -0.39
C TYR A 171 -13.33 -20.49 1.10
N ASN A 172 -13.55 -21.74 1.56
CA ASN A 172 -13.84 -22.01 2.96
C ASN A 172 -12.65 -21.69 3.88
N MET A 173 -11.40 -21.96 3.44
CA MET A 173 -10.21 -21.60 4.19
C MET A 173 -10.08 -20.06 4.35
N LEU A 174 -10.31 -19.30 3.28
CA LEU A 174 -10.27 -17.83 3.34
C LEU A 174 -11.36 -17.27 4.26
N ARG A 175 -12.58 -17.80 4.19
CA ARG A 175 -13.68 -17.41 5.09
C ARG A 175 -13.39 -17.74 6.54
N LYS A 176 -12.75 -18.89 6.80
CA LYS A 176 -12.34 -19.28 8.16
C LYS A 176 -11.26 -18.31 8.66
N ALA A 177 -10.22 -18.04 7.87
CA ALA A 177 -9.17 -17.10 8.24
C ALA A 177 -9.71 -15.69 8.56
N GLU A 178 -10.74 -15.24 7.82
CA GLU A 178 -11.39 -13.95 8.11
C GLU A 178 -12.18 -13.97 9.43
N LYS A 179 -12.86 -15.08 9.75
CA LYS A 179 -13.53 -15.26 11.05
C LYS A 179 -12.54 -15.35 12.20
N ASP A 180 -11.43 -16.05 12.01
CA ASP A 180 -10.39 -16.21 13.04
C ASP A 180 -9.70 -14.87 13.34
N LYS A 181 -9.53 -13.99 12.34
CA LYS A 181 -9.08 -12.60 12.55
C LYS A 181 -10.02 -11.82 13.47
N VAL A 182 -11.32 -11.94 13.26
CA VAL A 182 -12.33 -11.28 14.10
C VAL A 182 -12.31 -11.84 15.52
N ALA A 183 -12.14 -13.15 15.67
CA ALA A 183 -12.07 -13.79 16.98
C ALA A 183 -10.82 -13.40 17.79
N ASN A 184 -9.69 -13.12 17.10
CA ASN A 184 -8.42 -12.70 17.72
C ASN A 184 -8.26 -11.18 17.85
N GLN A 185 -9.33 -10.44 17.76
CA GLN A 185 -9.33 -8.98 17.67
C GLN A 185 -8.72 -8.30 18.92
N GLU A 186 -8.93 -8.82 20.13
CA GLU A 186 -8.35 -8.26 21.35
C GLU A 186 -6.82 -8.32 21.35
N GLN A 187 -6.25 -9.42 20.87
CA GLN A 187 -4.80 -9.55 20.75
C GLN A 187 -4.24 -8.61 19.70
N GLN A 188 -4.94 -8.43 18.57
CA GLN A 188 -4.56 -7.46 17.53
C GLN A 188 -4.59 -6.03 18.07
N ILE A 189 -5.65 -5.63 18.77
CA ILE A 189 -5.76 -4.31 19.39
C ILE A 189 -4.60 -4.06 20.35
N ARG A 190 -4.24 -5.04 21.18
CA ARG A 190 -3.11 -4.91 22.11
C ARG A 190 -1.78 -4.73 21.39
N LEU A 191 -1.55 -5.45 20.32
CA LEU A 191 -0.32 -5.33 19.51
C LEU A 191 -0.28 -4.00 18.74
N SER A 192 -1.42 -3.57 18.20
CA SER A 192 -1.52 -2.32 17.45
C SER A 192 -1.47 -1.05 18.33
N SER A 193 -1.53 -1.16 19.65
CA SER A 193 -1.42 -0.01 20.56
C SER A 193 0.03 0.40 20.89
N GLN A 194 1.04 -0.34 20.39
CA GLN A 194 2.45 -0.10 20.72
C GLN A 194 3.26 0.17 19.45
N ILE A 195 4.30 1.00 19.59
CA ILE A 195 5.30 1.19 18.54
C ILE A 195 6.02 -0.14 18.30
N GLN A 196 6.13 -0.54 17.03
CA GLN A 196 6.83 -1.74 16.63
C GLN A 196 7.92 -1.40 15.61
N LYS A 197 9.03 -2.15 15.62
CA LYS A 197 10.19 -1.93 14.76
C LYS A 197 10.46 -3.17 13.93
N ASP A 198 11.09 -2.97 12.77
CA ASP A 198 11.54 -4.04 11.87
C ASP A 198 10.42 -4.99 11.45
N ILE A 199 9.25 -4.40 11.19
CA ILE A 199 8.03 -5.07 10.77
C ILE A 199 7.91 -5.09 9.25
N VAL A 200 7.00 -5.93 8.73
CA VAL A 200 6.50 -5.81 7.36
C VAL A 200 5.31 -4.85 7.39
N PRO A 201 5.46 -3.65 6.83
CA PRO A 201 4.39 -2.65 6.90
C PRO A 201 3.26 -3.00 5.92
N PHE A 202 2.07 -2.43 6.14
CA PHE A 202 0.93 -2.65 5.26
C PHE A 202 0.89 -1.62 4.12
N GLY A 203 0.87 -2.09 2.87
CA GLY A 203 1.05 -1.29 1.65
C GLY A 203 -0.04 -0.27 1.35
N ALA A 204 -1.19 -0.32 2.04
CA ALA A 204 -2.27 0.64 1.78
C ALA A 204 -1.94 2.08 2.18
N CYS A 205 -1.01 2.29 3.13
CA CYS A 205 -0.48 3.60 3.47
C CYS A 205 0.94 3.46 4.04
N LEU A 206 1.93 3.94 3.31
CA LEU A 206 3.35 3.91 3.67
C LEU A 206 3.93 5.31 3.63
N ILE A 207 4.75 5.64 4.61
CA ILE A 207 5.40 6.93 4.74
C ILE A 207 6.90 6.77 4.57
N PHE A 208 7.42 7.22 3.45
CA PHE A 208 8.85 7.30 3.18
C PHE A 208 9.39 8.61 3.76
N THR A 209 10.27 8.51 4.73
CA THR A 209 10.82 9.65 5.47
C THR A 209 11.96 10.32 4.72
N PRO A 210 12.45 11.48 5.17
CA PRO A 210 13.61 12.13 4.55
C PRO A 210 14.84 11.23 4.42
N LEU A 211 15.09 10.33 5.41
CA LEU A 211 16.20 9.37 5.34
C LEU A 211 16.09 8.39 4.17
N PHE A 212 14.88 7.98 3.82
CA PHE A 212 14.64 7.12 2.66
C PHE A 212 14.64 7.94 1.36
N VAL A 213 13.90 9.04 1.32
CA VAL A 213 13.72 9.86 0.13
C VAL A 213 15.05 10.42 -0.40
N GLU A 214 15.98 10.78 0.47
CA GLU A 214 17.31 11.27 0.07
C GLU A 214 18.15 10.19 -0.63
N LYS A 215 18.03 8.93 -0.20
CA LYS A 215 18.84 7.82 -0.73
C LYS A 215 18.22 7.13 -1.93
N GLU A 216 16.90 6.93 -1.91
CA GLU A 216 16.20 6.03 -2.81
C GLU A 216 15.50 6.77 -3.97
N GLN A 217 15.62 6.22 -5.17
CA GLN A 217 14.94 6.72 -6.37
C GLN A 217 13.58 6.04 -6.60
N LYS A 218 13.32 4.91 -5.95
CA LYS A 218 12.09 4.14 -6.07
C LYS A 218 11.58 3.68 -4.70
N ALA A 219 10.27 3.70 -4.51
CA ALA A 219 9.61 3.20 -3.31
C ALA A 219 9.61 1.66 -3.26
N PHE A 220 9.20 1.04 -4.35
CA PHE A 220 9.02 -0.41 -4.46
C PHE A 220 9.89 -1.04 -5.55
N ASP A 221 10.06 -2.35 -5.46
CA ASP A 221 10.64 -3.13 -6.55
C ASP A 221 9.62 -3.24 -7.69
N PRO A 222 9.97 -2.89 -8.94
CA PRO A 222 9.04 -2.89 -10.06
C PRO A 222 8.67 -4.29 -10.59
N GLU A 223 9.37 -5.36 -10.20
CA GLU A 223 9.09 -6.71 -10.69
C GLU A 223 7.75 -7.28 -10.21
N THR A 224 7.19 -6.76 -9.11
CA THR A 224 5.88 -7.18 -8.62
C THR A 224 4.76 -6.34 -9.22
N GLN A 225 3.77 -7.02 -9.82
CA GLN A 225 2.55 -6.35 -10.27
C GLN A 225 1.53 -6.16 -9.15
N PHE A 226 1.36 -7.21 -8.30
CA PHE A 226 0.43 -7.26 -7.17
C PHE A 226 0.97 -8.21 -6.11
N PHE A 227 0.81 -7.85 -4.85
CA PHE A 227 1.21 -8.62 -3.67
C PHE A 227 2.72 -8.74 -3.47
N TYR A 228 3.13 -9.03 -2.25
CA TYR A 228 4.52 -9.18 -1.80
C TYR A 228 5.40 -7.93 -1.93
N GLU A 229 4.91 -6.84 -2.48
CA GLU A 229 5.65 -5.55 -2.53
C GLU A 229 6.14 -5.13 -1.15
N GLU A 230 5.34 -5.36 -0.11
CA GLU A 230 5.68 -5.04 1.27
C GLU A 230 6.76 -5.95 1.84
N TYR A 231 6.71 -7.25 1.51
CA TYR A 231 7.73 -8.21 1.93
C TYR A 231 9.08 -7.93 1.25
N ILE A 232 9.07 -7.60 -0.04
CA ILE A 232 10.28 -7.25 -0.80
C ILE A 232 10.85 -5.93 -0.30
N LEU A 233 10.00 -4.94 -0.01
CA LEU A 233 10.41 -3.68 0.58
C LEU A 233 11.05 -3.90 1.97
N ALA A 234 10.44 -4.70 2.83
CA ALA A 234 10.96 -5.00 4.16
C ALA A 234 12.28 -5.79 4.08
N LEU A 235 12.43 -6.72 3.13
CA LEU A 235 13.68 -7.43 2.86
C LEU A 235 14.78 -6.46 2.42
N ARG A 236 14.50 -5.55 1.49
CA ARG A 236 15.43 -4.49 1.07
C ARG A 236 15.83 -3.62 2.26
N CYS A 237 14.87 -3.22 3.09
CA CYS A 237 15.16 -2.44 4.29
C CYS A 237 16.10 -3.18 5.26
N GLN A 238 15.87 -4.46 5.47
CA GLN A 238 16.74 -5.27 6.32
C GLN A 238 18.18 -5.33 5.78
N ARG A 239 18.35 -5.51 4.47
CA ARG A 239 19.66 -5.58 3.81
C ARG A 239 20.43 -4.26 3.86
N GLU A 240 19.73 -3.17 3.60
CA GLU A 240 20.31 -1.83 3.60
C GLU A 240 20.48 -1.24 5.02
N GLY A 241 20.10 -1.97 6.06
CA GLY A 241 20.08 -1.47 7.43
C GLY A 241 19.08 -0.33 7.65
N TYR A 242 18.01 -0.28 6.84
CA TYR A 242 16.95 0.71 6.95
C TYR A 242 15.96 0.31 8.04
N LYS A 243 15.59 1.27 8.88
CA LYS A 243 14.64 1.06 9.97
C LYS A 243 13.21 1.24 9.46
N VAL A 244 12.35 0.27 9.75
CA VAL A 244 10.89 0.33 9.51
C VAL A 244 10.19 0.40 10.86
N VAL A 245 9.34 1.41 11.06
CA VAL A 245 8.65 1.65 12.33
C VAL A 245 7.15 1.75 12.09
N TYR A 246 6.37 1.04 12.86
CA TYR A 246 4.93 1.24 13.02
C TYR A 246 4.69 2.14 14.21
N ASP A 247 3.89 3.20 14.04
CA ASP A 247 3.51 4.11 15.12
C ASP A 247 1.99 4.32 15.14
N PRO A 248 1.30 3.82 16.19
CA PRO A 248 -0.15 3.93 16.31
C PRO A 248 -0.67 5.34 16.61
N ALA A 249 0.20 6.29 16.91
CA ALA A 249 -0.21 7.69 17.08
C ALA A 249 -0.79 8.27 15.78
N MET A 250 -0.33 7.78 14.62
CA MET A 250 -0.87 8.11 13.32
C MET A 250 -1.94 7.10 12.94
N THR A 251 -3.16 7.55 12.66
CA THR A 251 -4.29 6.67 12.32
C THR A 251 -4.91 7.08 11.00
N VAL A 252 -5.17 6.09 10.13
CA VAL A 252 -5.92 6.25 8.89
C VAL A 252 -7.00 5.18 8.76
N TYR A 253 -8.08 5.48 8.06
CA TYR A 253 -9.13 4.51 7.74
C TYR A 253 -8.99 4.03 6.31
N HIS A 254 -9.20 2.73 6.11
CA HIS A 254 -9.15 2.05 4.81
C HIS A 254 -10.52 1.46 4.49
N GLU A 255 -11.18 1.93 3.44
CA GLU A 255 -12.51 1.44 3.05
C GLU A 255 -12.53 -0.02 2.56
N SER A 256 -11.37 -0.58 2.26
CA SER A 256 -11.11 -1.98 1.87
C SER A 256 -12.09 -2.59 0.87
N GLY A 257 -11.66 -2.71 -0.37
CA GLY A 257 -12.33 -3.56 -1.35
C GLY A 257 -13.33 -2.88 -2.28
N ALA A 258 -13.43 -1.55 -2.27
CA ALA A 258 -14.25 -0.82 -3.24
C ALA A 258 -13.80 -1.09 -4.69
N ALA A 259 -12.49 -1.01 -4.94
CA ALA A 259 -11.91 -1.27 -6.26
C ALA A 259 -11.90 -2.77 -6.63
N THR A 260 -11.57 -3.64 -5.67
CA THR A 260 -11.41 -5.09 -5.92
C THR A 260 -12.72 -5.79 -6.22
N LYS A 261 -13.80 -5.47 -5.50
CA LYS A 261 -15.13 -6.07 -5.74
C LYS A 261 -15.70 -5.75 -7.12
N LYS A 262 -15.48 -4.53 -7.62
CA LYS A 262 -15.94 -4.10 -8.96
C LYS A 262 -15.10 -4.69 -10.10
N SER A 263 -13.85 -5.16 -9.84
CA SER A 263 -12.90 -5.52 -10.91
C SER A 263 -13.05 -6.93 -11.43
N TYR A 264 -13.47 -7.91 -10.62
CA TYR A 264 -13.43 -9.33 -11.01
C TYR A 264 -14.77 -9.96 -11.30
N GLY A 265 -15.90 -9.26 -11.12
CA GLY A 265 -17.25 -9.70 -11.45
C GLY A 265 -17.78 -10.86 -10.59
N THR A 266 -16.96 -11.89 -10.30
CA THR A 266 -17.33 -13.02 -9.43
C THR A 266 -16.23 -13.34 -8.41
N GLU A 267 -16.65 -13.86 -7.24
CA GLU A 267 -15.72 -14.28 -6.18
C GLU A 267 -14.77 -15.39 -6.67
N LYS A 268 -15.25 -16.30 -7.52
CA LYS A 268 -14.44 -17.35 -8.13
C LYS A 268 -13.29 -16.77 -8.97
N LYS A 269 -13.57 -15.78 -9.82
CA LYS A 269 -12.54 -15.10 -10.62
C LYS A 269 -11.54 -14.35 -9.73
N ARG A 270 -12.02 -13.67 -8.69
CA ARG A 270 -11.19 -12.95 -7.73
C ARG A 270 -10.20 -13.87 -7.01
N ILE A 271 -10.67 -15.01 -6.50
CA ILE A 271 -9.81 -15.99 -5.81
C ILE A 271 -8.78 -16.59 -6.78
N ARG A 272 -9.18 -16.93 -8.01
CA ARG A 272 -8.22 -17.42 -9.02
C ARG A 272 -7.11 -16.41 -9.29
N PHE A 273 -7.46 -15.16 -9.54
CA PHE A 273 -6.50 -14.07 -9.73
C PHE A 273 -5.57 -13.91 -8.52
N MET A 274 -6.13 -13.93 -7.32
CA MET A 274 -5.34 -13.83 -6.09
C MET A 274 -4.31 -14.96 -5.97
N LEU A 275 -4.71 -16.21 -6.22
CA LEU A 275 -3.78 -17.36 -6.17
C LEU A 275 -2.67 -17.23 -7.22
N GLU A 276 -3.01 -16.82 -8.45
CA GLU A 276 -2.08 -16.64 -9.55
C GLU A 276 -1.06 -15.55 -9.23
N LYS A 277 -1.53 -14.33 -8.90
CA LYS A 277 -0.65 -13.20 -8.62
C LYS A 277 0.16 -13.37 -7.32
N THR A 278 -0.40 -14.04 -6.32
CA THR A 278 0.38 -14.37 -5.12
C THR A 278 1.50 -15.37 -5.43
N ALA A 279 1.28 -16.37 -6.31
CA ALA A 279 2.34 -17.30 -6.68
C ALA A 279 3.45 -16.59 -7.46
N GLU A 280 3.10 -15.77 -8.47
CA GLU A 280 4.04 -14.98 -9.28
C GLU A 280 4.89 -14.04 -8.40
N ALA A 281 4.25 -13.25 -7.54
CA ALA A 281 4.94 -12.31 -6.67
C ALA A 281 5.80 -13.00 -5.60
N CYS A 282 5.34 -14.14 -5.09
CA CYS A 282 6.12 -14.94 -4.15
C CYS A 282 7.37 -15.56 -4.80
N GLU A 283 7.37 -15.81 -6.11
CA GLU A 283 8.56 -16.22 -6.87
C GLU A 283 9.59 -15.10 -6.98
N VAL A 284 9.13 -13.86 -7.18
CA VAL A 284 10.01 -12.67 -7.14
C VAL A 284 10.65 -12.55 -5.75
N TYR A 285 9.84 -12.67 -4.69
CA TYR A 285 10.32 -12.62 -3.32
C TYR A 285 11.32 -13.75 -3.00
N LEU A 286 11.05 -14.98 -3.48
CA LEU A 286 11.95 -16.12 -3.27
C LEU A 286 13.30 -15.90 -3.98
N ARG A 287 13.31 -15.42 -5.24
CA ARG A 287 14.55 -15.03 -5.92
C ARG A 287 15.30 -13.96 -5.11
N ALA A 288 14.59 -12.92 -4.69
CA ALA A 288 15.20 -11.91 -3.85
C ALA A 288 15.82 -12.48 -2.55
N LEU A 289 15.24 -13.51 -1.92
CA LEU A 289 15.82 -14.18 -0.77
C LEU A 289 17.06 -15.05 -1.13
N GLU A 290 17.13 -15.59 -2.36
CA GLU A 290 18.20 -16.47 -2.84
C GLU A 290 19.42 -15.71 -3.35
N ASP A 291 19.28 -14.47 -3.79
CA ASP A 291 20.39 -13.61 -4.26
C ASP A 291 21.39 -13.22 -3.15
N GLU A 292 21.29 -13.81 -1.96
CA GLU A 292 22.21 -13.65 -0.83
C GLU A 292 23.22 -14.79 -0.68
N ASP A 293 23.00 -15.96 -1.34
CA ASP A 293 23.89 -17.13 -1.27
C ASP A 293 24.88 -17.13 -2.44
#